data_b0e624ec2e1f99f5a9b420f9ac279cf9
#
_entry.id   b0e624ec2e1f99f5a9b420f9ac279cf9
#
_cell.length_a   1.000
_cell.length_b   1.000
_cell.length_c   1.000
_cell.angle_alpha   90.00
_cell.angle_beta   90.00
_cell.angle_gamma   90.00
#
_symmetry.space_group_name_H-M   'P 1'
#
loop_
_entity.id
_entity.type
_entity.pdbx_description
1 polymer ?
#
loop_
_entity_poly.entity_id
_entity_poly.type
_entity_poly.pdbx_seq_one_letter_code
_entity_poly.pdbx_strand_id
1 'polypeptide(L)'
;MADGFKFQDLIDALIQQESEGDPMAVSDAGAVGLMQIMPQFAHNLHGSSAPSVFDAARERGFDVQEETIAAARGLLFDPEINYALGDPYLRDLMRQYDGNIDLALTAYNAGPNAMDSVLASGGGIQDFADPEAQEYAKKVREKYMASNGRPMPDKIDTRRLTRPQARPAGLLD
;
A
#
# COMPACT_ATOMS: atom_id res chain seq x y z
N MET A 1 -10.58 18.57 -12.89
CA MET A 1 -10.28 17.15 -12.63
C MET A 1 -8.95 16.85 -13.26
N ALA A 2 -8.07 16.08 -12.62
CA ALA A 2 -6.96 15.47 -13.36
C ALA A 2 -7.61 14.46 -14.32
N ASP A 3 -7.76 14.84 -15.56
CA ASP A 3 -8.40 14.03 -16.59
C ASP A 3 -7.63 12.71 -16.72
N GLY A 4 -8.34 11.61 -16.42
CA GLY A 4 -7.86 10.25 -16.64
C GLY A 4 -7.16 9.57 -15.48
N PHE A 5 -6.96 10.16 -14.30
CA PHE A 5 -6.39 9.44 -13.14
C PHE A 5 -7.27 8.26 -12.73
N LYS A 6 -6.65 7.09 -12.62
CA LYS A 6 -7.26 5.88 -12.06
C LYS A 6 -6.49 5.47 -10.82
N PHE A 7 -7.21 5.13 -9.76
CA PHE A 7 -6.56 4.68 -8.53
C PHE A 7 -5.78 3.37 -8.73
N GLN A 8 -6.22 2.52 -9.68
CA GLN A 8 -5.49 1.32 -10.06
C GLN A 8 -4.09 1.64 -10.58
N ASP A 9 -3.94 2.66 -11.43
CA ASP A 9 -2.63 3.06 -11.96
C ASP A 9 -1.65 3.48 -10.83
N LEU A 10 -2.17 4.04 -9.73
CA LEU A 10 -1.38 4.36 -8.53
C LEU A 10 -0.97 3.08 -7.78
N ILE A 11 -1.88 2.11 -7.63
CA ILE A 11 -1.56 0.82 -7.00
C ILE A 11 -0.50 0.09 -7.81
N ASP A 12 -0.62 0.07 -9.13
CA ASP A 12 0.35 -0.58 -10.01
C ASP A 12 1.74 0.08 -9.87
N ALA A 13 1.79 1.41 -9.78
CA ALA A 13 3.04 2.14 -9.55
C ALA A 13 3.64 1.85 -8.15
N LEU A 14 2.79 1.70 -7.13
CA LEU A 14 3.22 1.30 -5.79
C LEU A 14 3.78 -0.13 -5.80
N ILE A 15 3.10 -1.10 -6.42
CA ILE A 15 3.60 -2.48 -6.57
C ILE A 15 4.95 -2.50 -7.29
N GLN A 16 5.11 -1.69 -8.34
CA GLN A 16 6.40 -1.56 -9.04
C GLN A 16 7.50 -0.96 -8.15
N GLN A 17 7.15 -0.12 -7.18
CA GLN A 17 8.11 0.41 -6.22
C GLN A 17 8.45 -0.61 -5.12
N GLU A 18 7.47 -1.36 -4.62
CA GLU A 18 7.62 -2.27 -3.49
C GLU A 18 8.32 -3.58 -3.85
N SER A 19 7.98 -4.17 -4.99
CA SER A 19 8.41 -5.53 -5.31
C SER A 19 8.80 -5.73 -6.78
N GLU A 20 8.71 -4.70 -7.62
CA GLU A 20 8.80 -4.83 -9.09
C GLU A 20 7.80 -5.84 -9.68
N GLY A 21 6.72 -6.11 -8.93
CA GLY A 21 5.69 -7.09 -9.30
C GLY A 21 5.98 -8.52 -8.86
N ASP A 22 7.06 -8.75 -8.12
CA ASP A 22 7.40 -10.10 -7.61
C ASP A 22 6.58 -10.46 -6.35
N PRO A 23 5.67 -11.45 -6.43
CA PRO A 23 4.89 -11.89 -5.26
C PRO A 23 5.76 -12.60 -4.20
N MET A 24 6.96 -13.04 -4.57
CA MET A 24 7.89 -13.72 -3.66
C MET A 24 8.91 -12.76 -3.02
N ALA A 25 8.83 -11.46 -3.30
CA ALA A 25 9.74 -10.46 -2.76
C ALA A 25 9.71 -10.43 -1.23
N VAL A 26 10.91 -10.32 -0.64
CA VAL A 26 11.09 -10.14 0.81
C VAL A 26 12.14 -9.06 1.02
N SER A 27 11.78 -8.00 1.75
CA SER A 27 12.75 -6.95 2.11
C SER A 27 13.67 -7.38 3.26
N ASP A 28 14.76 -6.66 3.46
CA ASP A 28 15.68 -6.86 4.60
C ASP A 28 14.96 -6.67 5.96
N ALA A 29 13.95 -5.81 6.01
CA ALA A 29 13.10 -5.61 7.18
C ALA A 29 12.06 -6.72 7.37
N GLY A 30 11.87 -7.62 6.41
CA GLY A 30 10.94 -8.75 6.45
C GLY A 30 9.54 -8.46 5.93
N ALA A 31 9.34 -7.36 5.20
CA ALA A 31 8.11 -7.12 4.43
C ALA A 31 7.99 -8.14 3.29
N VAL A 32 6.76 -8.52 2.93
CA VAL A 32 6.49 -9.68 2.06
C VAL A 32 5.54 -9.34 0.92
N GLY A 33 5.86 -9.84 -0.26
CA GLY A 33 5.00 -9.93 -1.43
C GLY A 33 4.81 -8.62 -2.19
N LEU A 34 3.78 -8.59 -3.05
CA LEU A 34 3.57 -7.52 -4.03
C LEU A 34 3.57 -6.11 -3.46
N MET A 35 2.90 -5.91 -2.33
CA MET A 35 2.73 -4.61 -1.69
C MET A 35 3.52 -4.49 -0.38
N GLN A 36 4.51 -5.37 -0.18
CA GLN A 36 5.46 -5.37 0.93
C GLN A 36 4.81 -5.19 2.29
N ILE A 37 3.87 -6.07 2.60
CA ILE A 37 3.15 -6.05 3.88
C ILE A 37 4.03 -6.69 4.97
N MET A 38 4.15 -6.01 6.12
CA MET A 38 4.86 -6.54 7.28
C MET A 38 4.00 -7.60 7.99
N PRO A 39 4.48 -8.85 8.16
CA PRO A 39 3.68 -9.95 8.74
C PRO A 39 3.11 -9.66 10.14
N GLN A 40 3.85 -8.93 10.98
CA GLN A 40 3.40 -8.56 12.33
C GLN A 40 2.20 -7.59 12.33
N PHE A 41 1.97 -6.86 11.24
CA PHE A 41 0.83 -5.94 11.09
C PHE A 41 -0.30 -6.52 10.24
N ALA A 42 -0.09 -7.67 9.59
CA ALA A 42 -1.05 -8.24 8.65
C ALA A 42 -2.36 -8.73 9.30
N HIS A 43 -2.42 -8.83 10.63
CA HIS A 43 -3.66 -9.08 11.38
C HIS A 43 -4.55 -7.81 11.44
N ASN A 44 -3.93 -6.65 11.56
CA ASN A 44 -4.61 -5.35 11.55
C ASN A 44 -3.65 -4.28 11.04
N LEU A 45 -3.81 -3.85 9.80
CA LEU A 45 -2.99 -2.80 9.20
C LEU A 45 -3.37 -1.44 9.78
N HIS A 46 -2.80 -1.11 10.94
CA HIS A 46 -2.94 0.20 11.60
C HIS A 46 -4.39 0.67 11.79
N GLY A 47 -5.34 -0.27 12.06
CA GLY A 47 -6.76 0.07 12.23
C GLY A 47 -7.50 0.41 10.95
N SER A 48 -6.92 0.11 9.79
CA SER A 48 -7.55 0.31 8.48
C SER A 48 -8.77 -0.60 8.27
N SER A 49 -9.52 -0.36 7.21
CA SER A 49 -10.62 -1.21 6.76
C SER A 49 -10.15 -2.48 6.02
N ALA A 50 -8.85 -2.70 5.89
CA ALA A 50 -8.30 -3.91 5.33
C ALA A 50 -8.70 -5.13 6.18
N PRO A 51 -9.04 -6.28 5.55
CA PRO A 51 -9.27 -7.52 6.28
C PRO A 51 -7.97 -7.96 6.98
N SER A 52 -8.07 -8.82 7.99
CA SER A 52 -6.89 -9.53 8.44
C SER A 52 -6.39 -10.49 7.34
N VAL A 53 -5.09 -10.79 7.35
CA VAL A 53 -4.52 -11.76 6.40
C VAL A 53 -5.22 -13.12 6.49
N PHE A 54 -5.65 -13.49 7.69
CA PHE A 54 -6.31 -14.76 7.95
C PHE A 54 -7.74 -14.79 7.41
N ASP A 55 -8.48 -13.68 7.52
CA ASP A 55 -9.82 -13.58 6.94
C ASP A 55 -9.74 -13.56 5.42
N ALA A 56 -8.81 -12.79 4.86
CA ALA A 56 -8.58 -12.78 3.42
C ALA A 56 -8.21 -14.17 2.86
N ALA A 57 -7.45 -14.95 3.62
CA ALA A 57 -7.09 -16.32 3.27
C ALA A 57 -8.30 -17.26 3.34
N ARG A 58 -9.10 -17.20 4.42
CA ARG A 58 -10.32 -18.01 4.55
C ARG A 58 -11.33 -17.74 3.46
N GLU A 59 -11.52 -16.47 3.08
CA GLU A 59 -12.39 -16.09 1.96
C GLU A 59 -11.97 -16.72 0.63
N ARG A 60 -10.69 -17.08 0.48
CA ARG A 60 -10.10 -17.74 -0.68
C ARG A 60 -9.99 -19.25 -0.53
N GLY A 61 -10.56 -19.82 0.55
CA GLY A 61 -10.61 -21.25 0.78
C GLY A 61 -9.35 -21.85 1.41
N PHE A 62 -8.43 -21.03 1.92
CA PHE A 62 -7.29 -21.53 2.68
C PHE A 62 -7.77 -22.06 4.05
N ASP A 63 -7.24 -23.21 4.45
CA ASP A 63 -7.45 -23.75 5.79
C ASP A 63 -6.44 -23.15 6.77
N VAL A 64 -6.87 -22.12 7.51
CA VAL A 64 -6.04 -21.40 8.47
C VAL A 64 -6.24 -22.03 9.87
N GLN A 65 -5.30 -22.83 10.31
CA GLN A 65 -5.33 -23.53 11.60
C GLN A 65 -4.79 -22.65 12.72
N GLU A 66 -3.79 -21.81 12.46
CA GLU A 66 -3.15 -20.95 13.43
C GLU A 66 -2.96 -19.53 12.91
N GLU A 67 -3.18 -18.55 13.77
CA GLU A 67 -3.01 -17.12 13.45
C GLU A 67 -1.69 -16.59 14.03
N THR A 68 -0.59 -17.12 13.53
CA THR A 68 0.77 -16.72 13.91
C THR A 68 1.41 -15.78 12.91
N ILE A 69 2.45 -15.05 13.32
CA ILE A 69 3.27 -14.22 12.40
C ILE A 69 3.89 -15.10 11.29
N ALA A 70 4.29 -16.32 11.61
CA ALA A 70 4.83 -17.24 10.62
C ALA A 70 3.79 -17.68 9.59
N ALA A 71 2.56 -17.96 10.02
CA ALA A 71 1.45 -18.26 9.13
C ALA A 71 1.08 -17.03 8.27
N ALA A 72 1.00 -15.83 8.88
CA ALA A 72 0.78 -14.58 8.16
C ALA A 72 1.83 -14.36 7.07
N ARG A 73 3.12 -14.58 7.38
CA ARG A 73 4.20 -14.49 6.40
C ARG A 73 3.98 -15.43 5.21
N GLY A 74 3.59 -16.70 5.47
CA GLY A 74 3.32 -17.67 4.40
C GLY A 74 2.17 -17.24 3.48
N LEU A 75 1.08 -16.73 4.08
CA LEU A 75 -0.09 -16.26 3.34
C LEU A 75 0.17 -15.02 2.48
N LEU A 76 1.06 -14.13 2.93
CA LEU A 76 1.39 -12.89 2.21
C LEU A 76 2.16 -13.11 0.90
N PHE A 77 2.67 -14.30 0.62
CA PHE A 77 3.20 -14.68 -0.70
C PHE A 77 2.10 -14.92 -1.74
N ASP A 78 0.85 -15.16 -1.30
CA ASP A 78 -0.28 -15.18 -2.23
C ASP A 78 -0.58 -13.75 -2.70
N PRO A 79 -0.49 -13.49 -4.03
CA PRO A 79 -0.63 -12.12 -4.56
C PRO A 79 -2.03 -11.54 -4.36
N GLU A 80 -3.07 -12.38 -4.32
CA GLU A 80 -4.44 -11.91 -4.12
C GLU A 80 -4.70 -11.56 -2.66
N ILE A 81 -4.15 -12.34 -1.72
CA ILE A 81 -4.20 -12.03 -0.29
C ILE A 81 -3.43 -10.74 -0.01
N ASN A 82 -2.22 -10.62 -0.54
CA ASN A 82 -1.38 -9.44 -0.36
C ASN A 82 -2.08 -8.17 -0.87
N TYR A 83 -2.63 -8.24 -2.08
CA TYR A 83 -3.40 -7.15 -2.67
C TYR A 83 -4.67 -6.81 -1.87
N ALA A 84 -5.40 -7.82 -1.37
CA ALA A 84 -6.62 -7.61 -0.59
C ALA A 84 -6.36 -6.85 0.74
N LEU A 85 -5.14 -6.87 1.24
CA LEU A 85 -4.73 -6.08 2.39
C LEU A 85 -4.23 -4.69 1.97
N GLY A 86 -3.36 -4.62 0.98
CA GLY A 86 -2.66 -3.39 0.60
C GLY A 86 -3.55 -2.34 -0.05
N ASP A 87 -4.46 -2.74 -0.95
CA ASP A 87 -5.37 -1.80 -1.63
C ASP A 87 -6.30 -1.05 -0.64
N PRO A 88 -7.06 -1.72 0.26
CA PRO A 88 -7.87 -1.01 1.24
C PRO A 88 -7.04 -0.15 2.18
N TYR A 89 -5.87 -0.61 2.58
CA TYR A 89 -4.96 0.15 3.44
C TYR A 89 -4.53 1.46 2.78
N LEU A 90 -4.08 1.42 1.51
CA LEU A 90 -3.73 2.65 0.78
C LEU A 90 -4.91 3.60 0.62
N ARG A 91 -6.13 3.06 0.35
CA ARG A 91 -7.36 3.89 0.26
C ARG A 91 -7.68 4.59 1.57
N ASP A 92 -7.46 3.94 2.69
CA ASP A 92 -7.71 4.53 4.01
C ASP A 92 -6.67 5.60 4.32
N LEU A 93 -5.40 5.41 3.99
CA LEU A 93 -4.39 6.46 4.07
C LEU A 93 -4.73 7.66 3.18
N MET A 94 -5.24 7.42 1.96
CA MET A 94 -5.73 8.51 1.11
C MET A 94 -6.86 9.31 1.78
N ARG A 95 -7.77 8.64 2.48
CA ARG A 95 -8.85 9.32 3.23
C ARG A 95 -8.30 10.07 4.44
N GLN A 96 -7.38 9.46 5.20
CA GLN A 96 -6.75 10.06 6.38
C GLN A 96 -6.03 11.36 6.04
N TYR A 97 -5.38 11.42 4.89
CA TYR A 97 -4.63 12.61 4.43
C TYR A 97 -5.40 13.43 3.38
N ASP A 98 -6.74 13.42 3.41
CA ASP A 98 -7.60 14.24 2.54
C ASP A 98 -7.27 14.15 1.04
N GLY A 99 -6.82 12.99 0.59
CA GLY A 99 -6.44 12.72 -0.80
C GLY A 99 -5.09 13.26 -1.21
N ASN A 100 -4.28 13.80 -0.28
CA ASN A 100 -2.89 14.16 -0.56
C ASN A 100 -2.06 12.89 -0.78
N ILE A 101 -1.66 12.69 -2.04
CA ILE A 101 -1.01 11.44 -2.48
C ILE A 101 0.36 11.29 -1.82
N ASP A 102 1.14 12.36 -1.73
CA ASP A 102 2.49 12.28 -1.17
C ASP A 102 2.48 11.94 0.33
N LEU A 103 1.57 12.55 1.09
CA LEU A 103 1.41 12.22 2.51
C LEU A 103 0.95 10.76 2.70
N ALA A 104 -0.01 10.30 1.89
CA ALA A 104 -0.50 8.93 1.98
C ALA A 104 0.57 7.90 1.59
N LEU A 105 1.35 8.15 0.54
CA LEU A 105 2.45 7.28 0.13
C LEU A 105 3.58 7.26 1.17
N THR A 106 3.95 8.41 1.71
CA THR A 106 4.95 8.48 2.79
C THR A 106 4.48 7.74 4.03
N ALA A 107 3.19 7.88 4.40
CA ALA A 107 2.61 7.14 5.52
C ALA A 107 2.51 5.63 5.24
N TYR A 108 2.34 5.21 3.99
CA TYR A 108 2.39 3.81 3.62
C TYR A 108 3.76 3.18 3.93
N ASN A 109 4.83 3.86 3.56
CA ASN A 109 6.21 3.42 3.79
C ASN A 109 6.65 3.58 5.25
N ALA A 110 6.52 4.77 5.82
CA ALA A 110 7.03 5.09 7.15
C ALA A 110 6.09 4.73 8.31
N GLY A 111 4.84 4.40 8.00
CA GLY A 111 3.74 4.20 8.96
C GLY A 111 2.98 5.50 9.27
N PRO A 112 1.64 5.41 9.45
CA PRO A 112 0.79 6.59 9.66
C PRO A 112 1.11 7.32 10.98
N ASN A 113 1.46 6.59 12.04
CA ASN A 113 1.84 7.21 13.33
C ASN A 113 3.07 8.13 13.21
N ALA A 114 4.05 7.74 12.38
CA ALA A 114 5.23 8.56 12.13
C ALA A 114 4.85 9.82 11.35
N MET A 115 4.02 9.68 10.30
CA MET A 115 3.53 10.82 9.52
C MET A 115 2.70 11.79 10.36
N ASP A 116 1.78 11.28 11.18
CA ASP A 116 0.94 12.09 12.06
C ASP A 116 1.79 12.85 13.11
N SER A 117 2.84 12.22 13.63
CA SER A 117 3.77 12.86 14.57
C SER A 117 4.53 14.02 13.93
N VAL A 118 4.99 13.85 12.69
CA VAL A 118 5.66 14.93 11.93
C VAL A 118 4.69 16.08 11.67
N LEU A 119 3.48 15.79 11.21
CA LEU A 119 2.46 16.82 10.95
C LEU A 119 2.04 17.56 12.22
N ALA A 120 1.88 16.84 13.34
CA ALA A 120 1.51 17.44 14.63
C ALA A 120 2.57 18.40 15.17
N SER A 121 3.85 18.19 14.81
CA SER A 121 4.95 19.11 15.13
C SER A 121 5.04 20.31 14.17
N GLY A 122 4.16 20.42 13.19
CA GLY A 122 4.18 21.45 12.15
C GLY A 122 5.18 21.19 11.04
N GLY A 123 5.72 19.97 10.98
CA GLY A 123 6.64 19.51 9.93
C GLY A 123 5.94 18.95 8.68
N GLY A 124 6.73 18.44 7.76
CA GLY A 124 6.30 17.78 6.53
C GLY A 124 7.22 16.63 6.14
N ILE A 125 7.08 16.10 4.94
CA ILE A 125 7.84 14.93 4.45
C ILE A 125 9.35 15.13 4.56
N GLN A 126 9.83 16.35 4.32
CA GLN A 126 11.23 16.72 4.41
C GLN A 126 11.83 16.63 5.83
N ASP A 127 10.99 16.53 6.86
CA ASP A 127 11.41 16.50 8.26
C ASP A 127 11.54 15.07 8.82
N PHE A 128 11.28 14.05 8.00
CA PHE A 128 11.61 12.68 8.37
C PHE A 128 13.11 12.50 8.53
N ALA A 129 13.53 11.78 9.57
CA ALA A 129 14.94 11.46 9.76
C ALA A 129 15.46 10.44 8.75
N ASP A 130 14.56 9.60 8.21
CA ASP A 130 14.86 8.58 7.22
C ASP A 130 14.78 9.17 5.81
N PRO A 131 15.91 9.24 5.06
CA PRO A 131 15.91 9.69 3.68
C PRO A 131 15.04 8.83 2.74
N GLU A 132 14.84 7.56 3.06
CA GLU A 132 13.97 6.69 2.27
C GLU A 132 12.52 7.17 2.34
N ALA A 133 12.02 7.49 3.53
CA ALA A 133 10.68 8.04 3.72
C ALA A 133 10.49 9.38 2.99
N GLN A 134 11.53 10.24 2.94
CA GLN A 134 11.48 11.51 2.21
C GLN A 134 11.35 11.34 0.69
N GLU A 135 11.99 10.32 0.11
CA GLU A 135 12.05 10.09 -1.33
C GLU A 135 10.98 9.11 -1.84
N TYR A 136 10.29 8.40 -0.94
CA TYR A 136 9.40 7.30 -1.32
C TYR A 136 8.27 7.74 -2.28
N ALA A 137 7.54 8.78 -1.94
CA ALA A 137 6.45 9.29 -2.77
C ALA A 137 6.94 9.70 -4.17
N LYS A 138 8.12 10.31 -4.27
CA LYS A 138 8.75 10.68 -5.53
C LYS A 138 9.06 9.45 -6.38
N LYS A 139 9.61 8.39 -5.80
CA LYS A 139 9.90 7.13 -6.51
C LYS A 139 8.62 6.52 -7.10
N VAL A 140 7.51 6.48 -6.33
CA VAL A 140 6.22 5.99 -6.82
C VAL A 140 5.68 6.87 -7.97
N ARG A 141 5.81 8.21 -7.87
CA ARG A 141 5.45 9.14 -8.95
C ARG A 141 6.25 8.90 -10.23
N GLU A 142 7.53 8.60 -10.13
CA GLU A 142 8.38 8.25 -11.26
C GLU A 142 7.92 6.96 -11.95
N LYS A 143 7.59 5.91 -11.18
CA LYS A 143 7.00 4.66 -11.68
C LYS A 143 5.66 4.91 -12.39
N TYR A 144 4.78 5.71 -11.76
CA TYR A 144 3.50 6.10 -12.34
C TYR A 144 3.68 6.82 -13.68
N MET A 145 4.57 7.81 -13.73
CA MET A 145 4.86 8.56 -14.94
C MET A 145 5.41 7.67 -16.05
N ALA A 146 6.32 6.76 -15.71
CA ALA A 146 6.90 5.81 -16.68
C ALA A 146 5.83 4.91 -17.31
N SER A 147 4.88 4.43 -16.51
CA SER A 147 3.84 3.51 -17.00
C SER A 147 2.69 4.22 -17.72
N ASN A 148 2.36 5.46 -17.33
CA ASN A 148 1.15 6.15 -17.81
C ASN A 148 1.42 7.31 -18.77
N GLY A 149 2.69 7.70 -18.94
CA GLY A 149 3.08 8.82 -19.82
C GLY A 149 2.57 10.20 -19.38
N ARG A 150 2.12 10.31 -18.11
CA ARG A 150 1.54 11.54 -17.55
C ARG A 150 1.86 11.64 -16.05
N PRO A 151 1.96 12.88 -15.50
CA PRO A 151 2.19 13.04 -14.09
C PRO A 151 0.99 12.59 -13.24
N MET A 152 1.29 12.07 -12.05
CA MET A 152 0.29 11.80 -11.02
C MET A 152 -0.20 13.13 -10.43
N PRO A 153 -1.50 13.29 -10.15
CA PRO A 153 -1.99 14.48 -9.46
C PRO A 153 -1.45 14.56 -8.03
N ASP A 154 -1.41 15.77 -7.46
CA ASP A 154 -0.98 15.94 -6.07
C ASP A 154 -2.07 15.52 -5.07
N LYS A 155 -3.33 15.67 -5.49
CA LYS A 155 -4.49 15.40 -4.65
C LYS A 155 -5.64 14.79 -5.45
N ILE A 156 -6.38 13.87 -4.80
CA ILE A 156 -7.59 13.23 -5.36
C ILE A 156 -8.82 13.49 -4.50
N ASP A 157 -10.00 13.38 -5.12
CA ASP A 157 -11.28 13.40 -4.40
C ASP A 157 -11.56 12.03 -3.78
N THR A 158 -11.34 11.90 -2.47
CA THR A 158 -11.48 10.64 -1.73
C THR A 158 -12.92 10.09 -1.70
N ARG A 159 -13.95 10.93 -1.95
CA ARG A 159 -15.36 10.50 -2.06
C ARG A 159 -15.57 9.54 -3.23
N ARG A 160 -14.66 9.54 -4.19
CA ARG A 160 -14.68 8.66 -5.37
C ARG A 160 -13.89 7.37 -5.19
N LEU A 161 -13.21 7.20 -4.06
CA LEU A 161 -12.55 5.95 -3.72
C LEU A 161 -13.62 4.93 -3.35
N THR A 162 -14.11 4.20 -4.36
CA THR A 162 -15.01 3.06 -4.16
C THR A 162 -14.34 1.98 -3.31
N ARG A 163 -15.13 1.02 -2.80
CA ARG A 163 -14.55 -0.17 -2.15
C ARG A 163 -13.57 -0.87 -3.09
N PRO A 164 -12.52 -1.52 -2.54
CA PRO A 164 -11.61 -2.32 -3.33
C PRO A 164 -12.39 -3.28 -4.22
N GLN A 165 -12.02 -3.34 -5.48
CA GLN A 165 -12.49 -4.39 -6.38
C GLN A 165 -11.51 -5.56 -6.28
N ALA A 166 -11.99 -6.78 -6.59
CA ALA A 166 -11.08 -7.90 -6.76
C ALA A 166 -9.99 -7.50 -7.77
N ARG A 167 -8.75 -7.94 -7.51
CA ARG A 167 -7.61 -7.65 -8.37
C ARG A 167 -7.97 -7.95 -9.83
N PRO A 168 -7.68 -7.04 -10.78
CA PRO A 168 -7.84 -7.33 -12.19
C PRO A 168 -7.00 -8.55 -12.59
N ALA A 169 -7.59 -9.49 -13.30
CA ALA A 169 -6.84 -10.59 -13.90
C ALA A 169 -5.76 -10.01 -14.85
N GLY A 170 -4.52 -10.52 -14.78
CA GLY A 170 -3.45 -10.14 -15.71
C GLY A 170 -2.31 -9.31 -15.12
N LEU A 171 -2.24 -9.08 -13.81
CA LEU A 171 -1.12 -8.33 -13.21
C LEU A 171 0.16 -9.18 -12.98
N LEU A 172 0.13 -10.47 -13.35
CA LEU A 172 1.25 -11.42 -13.26
C LEU A 172 1.48 -12.21 -14.58
N ASP A 173 0.93 -11.73 -15.72
CA ASP A 173 1.21 -12.32 -17.04
C ASP A 173 2.38 -11.60 -17.71
#